data_380070e368113a412f309009135c7fe9
#
_entry.id   380070e368113a412f309009135c7fe9
#
_cell.length_a   1.000
_cell.length_b   1.000
_cell.length_c   1.000
_cell.angle_alpha   90.00
_cell.angle_beta   90.00
_cell.angle_gamma   90.00
#
_symmetry.space_group_name_H-M   'P 1'
#
loop_
_entity.id
_entity.type
_entity.pdbx_description
1 polymer ?
#
loop_
_entity_poly.entity_id
_entity_poly.type
_entity_poly.pdbx_seq_one_letter_code
_entity_poly.pdbx_strand_id
1 'polypeptide(L)'
;MLSFFKKKKIVPHIKLNGVIGNVGKFKQGIDFSGQEEIISKAFSVKKASCVAITINSPGGSPVQSHLIYSLIRQQAKKNKKKVIVFAEDVAASGGYLIACAGDEIYANSSSIIGSIGVIYSSFGFTELIKKIGVERRVHTAGKNKSTLDPFLDEKKEDIERLKNIQLDLHKDFIEVVEKSRSSKLKKSEVELFSGEFWSGRKAKDLGLIDEIGNTNQVLKELSLIHI
;
A
#
# COMPACT_ATOMS: atom_id res chain seq x y z
N MET A 1 -6.94 -1.16 51.54
CA MET A 1 -6.04 -1.43 50.40
C MET A 1 -6.78 -1.15 49.11
N LEU A 2 -6.72 0.06 48.62
CA LEU A 2 -7.41 0.47 47.39
C LEU A 2 -6.58 -0.04 46.20
N SER A 3 -7.08 -1.10 45.54
CA SER A 3 -6.56 -1.56 44.26
C SER A 3 -6.80 -0.46 43.23
N PHE A 4 -5.74 0.25 42.85
CA PHE A 4 -5.74 1.12 41.69
C PHE A 4 -5.99 0.25 40.44
N PHE A 5 -7.22 0.16 39.97
CA PHE A 5 -7.54 -0.38 38.67
C PHE A 5 -6.80 0.47 37.61
N LYS A 6 -5.65 0.02 37.16
CA LYS A 6 -5.00 0.61 35.98
C LYS A 6 -6.00 0.52 34.84
N LYS A 7 -6.56 1.66 34.43
CA LYS A 7 -7.45 1.76 33.26
C LYS A 7 -6.72 1.12 32.07
N LYS A 8 -7.27 0.01 31.59
CA LYS A 8 -6.73 -0.64 30.38
C LYS A 8 -6.79 0.33 29.21
N LYS A 9 -5.67 0.55 28.54
CA LYS A 9 -5.59 1.40 27.35
C LYS A 9 -6.12 0.62 26.16
N ILE A 10 -7.12 1.16 25.48
CA ILE A 10 -7.77 0.55 24.32
C ILE A 10 -7.03 0.99 23.06
N VAL A 11 -6.81 0.05 22.13
CA VAL A 11 -6.26 0.32 20.80
C VAL A 11 -7.21 -0.23 19.74
N PRO A 12 -7.87 0.63 18.96
CA PRO A 12 -8.58 0.20 17.78
C PRO A 12 -7.62 -0.47 16.80
N HIS A 13 -8.03 -1.60 16.22
CA HIS A 13 -7.21 -2.38 15.32
C HIS A 13 -7.93 -2.55 13.98
N ILE A 14 -7.33 -2.04 12.92
CA ILE A 14 -7.79 -2.15 11.54
C ILE A 14 -6.98 -3.23 10.84
N LYS A 15 -7.63 -4.08 10.07
CA LYS A 15 -6.98 -5.11 9.24
C LYS A 15 -7.21 -4.82 7.77
N LEU A 16 -6.14 -4.63 7.03
CA LEU A 16 -6.14 -4.44 5.58
C LEU A 16 -5.53 -5.68 4.92
N ASN A 17 -6.37 -6.57 4.43
CA ASN A 17 -5.95 -7.85 3.87
C ASN A 17 -6.44 -8.02 2.42
N GLY A 18 -5.55 -8.35 1.51
CA GLY A 18 -5.84 -8.62 0.10
C GLY A 18 -5.27 -7.59 -0.88
N VAL A 19 -5.71 -7.69 -2.13
CA VAL A 19 -5.30 -6.79 -3.22
C VAL A 19 -6.01 -5.43 -3.08
N ILE A 20 -5.30 -4.35 -3.35
CA ILE A 20 -5.85 -3.00 -3.28
C ILE A 20 -6.55 -2.66 -4.60
N GLY A 21 -7.84 -2.31 -4.50
CA GLY A 21 -8.70 -1.96 -5.62
C GLY A 21 -9.85 -2.95 -5.82
N ASN A 22 -10.56 -2.79 -6.93
CA ASN A 22 -11.68 -3.66 -7.29
C ASN A 22 -11.14 -4.97 -7.88
N VAL A 23 -11.36 -6.07 -7.18
CA VAL A 23 -10.90 -7.41 -7.57
C VAL A 23 -12.03 -8.31 -8.09
N GLY A 24 -13.18 -7.72 -8.45
CA GLY A 24 -14.35 -8.41 -9.00
C GLY A 24 -15.37 -8.85 -7.94
N LYS A 25 -16.50 -9.39 -8.41
CA LYS A 25 -17.70 -9.65 -7.59
C LYS A 25 -17.51 -10.68 -6.47
N PHE A 26 -16.52 -11.56 -6.57
CA PHE A 26 -16.34 -12.70 -5.66
C PHE A 26 -15.12 -12.59 -4.74
N LYS A 27 -14.34 -11.51 -4.85
CA LYS A 27 -13.17 -11.28 -3.98
C LYS A 27 -13.30 -9.91 -3.34
N GLN A 28 -13.09 -9.86 -2.04
CA GLN A 28 -13.06 -8.60 -1.32
C GLN A 28 -11.68 -7.97 -1.50
N GLY A 29 -11.63 -6.82 -2.19
CA GLY A 29 -10.44 -5.98 -2.29
C GLY A 29 -10.39 -4.94 -1.18
N ILE A 30 -9.24 -4.31 -1.03
CA ILE A 30 -9.07 -3.14 -0.19
C ILE A 30 -9.34 -1.91 -1.05
N ASP A 31 -10.45 -1.23 -0.86
CA ASP A 31 -10.76 0.03 -1.54
C ASP A 31 -11.13 1.14 -0.54
N PHE A 32 -11.08 2.37 -1.01
CA PHE A 32 -11.34 3.54 -0.18
C PHE A 32 -12.75 3.52 0.41
N SER A 33 -13.76 3.23 -0.40
CA SER A 33 -15.16 3.27 0.03
C SER A 33 -15.47 2.25 1.13
N GLY A 34 -14.89 1.05 1.03
CA GLY A 34 -15.03 0.02 2.06
C GLY A 34 -14.26 0.34 3.35
N GLN A 35 -13.18 1.13 3.26
CA GLN A 35 -12.33 1.42 4.40
C GLN A 35 -12.63 2.76 5.09
N GLU A 36 -13.28 3.70 4.43
CA GLU A 36 -13.50 5.07 4.92
C GLU A 36 -14.19 5.10 6.28
N GLU A 37 -15.31 4.39 6.41
CA GLU A 37 -16.08 4.35 7.65
C GLU A 37 -15.31 3.62 8.77
N ILE A 38 -14.65 2.51 8.45
CA ILE A 38 -13.87 1.69 9.40
C ILE A 38 -12.73 2.54 9.98
N ILE A 39 -11.96 3.19 9.11
CA ILE A 39 -10.85 4.06 9.51
C ILE A 39 -11.38 5.21 10.37
N SER A 40 -12.42 5.91 9.91
CA SER A 40 -12.99 7.05 10.65
C SER A 40 -13.49 6.64 12.03
N LYS A 41 -14.17 5.50 12.16
CA LYS A 41 -14.62 4.94 13.44
C LYS A 41 -13.45 4.61 14.37
N ALA A 42 -12.41 3.95 13.88
CA ALA A 42 -11.23 3.59 14.66
C ALA A 42 -10.55 4.85 15.26
N PHE A 43 -10.40 5.89 14.45
CA PHE A 43 -9.81 7.13 14.93
C PHE A 43 -10.73 7.94 15.86
N SER A 44 -12.04 7.74 15.84
CA SER A 44 -13.01 8.44 16.72
C SER A 44 -13.05 7.92 18.16
N VAL A 45 -12.43 6.77 18.48
CA VAL A 45 -12.45 6.15 19.82
C VAL A 45 -11.72 7.04 20.83
N LYS A 46 -12.46 7.83 21.62
CA LYS A 46 -11.90 8.87 22.52
C LYS A 46 -10.84 8.38 23.52
N LYS A 47 -10.94 7.14 23.99
CA LYS A 47 -10.02 6.55 25.00
C LYS A 47 -8.75 5.96 24.40
N ALA A 48 -8.60 5.96 23.06
CA ALA A 48 -7.45 5.43 22.38
C ALA A 48 -6.43 6.54 22.09
N SER A 49 -5.17 6.33 22.45
CA SER A 49 -4.05 7.23 22.14
C SER A 49 -3.39 6.91 20.80
N CYS A 50 -3.62 5.72 20.29
CA CYS A 50 -3.11 5.26 19.00
C CYS A 50 -4.12 4.35 18.30
N VAL A 51 -3.87 4.10 17.02
CA VAL A 51 -4.59 3.12 16.18
C VAL A 51 -3.56 2.15 15.64
N ALA A 52 -3.83 0.86 15.75
CA ALA A 52 -3.05 -0.21 15.14
C ALA A 52 -3.64 -0.56 13.78
N ILE A 53 -2.79 -0.74 12.79
CA ILE A 53 -3.18 -1.17 11.44
C ILE A 53 -2.33 -2.37 11.04
N THR A 54 -2.96 -3.48 10.77
CA THR A 54 -2.28 -4.65 10.20
C THR A 54 -2.47 -4.66 8.70
N ILE A 55 -1.39 -4.86 7.96
CA ILE A 55 -1.39 -4.91 6.48
C ILE A 55 -0.88 -6.27 6.03
N ASN A 56 -1.66 -6.92 5.17
CA ASN A 56 -1.26 -8.11 4.43
C ASN A 56 -1.70 -7.94 2.98
N SER A 57 -0.89 -7.25 2.17
CA SER A 57 -1.25 -6.85 0.81
C SER A 57 -0.05 -6.81 -0.13
N PRO A 58 -0.16 -7.42 -1.32
CA PRO A 58 0.85 -7.28 -2.38
C PRO A 58 0.78 -5.93 -3.10
N GLY A 59 -0.19 -5.09 -2.77
CA GLY A 59 -0.47 -3.84 -3.46
C GLY A 59 -1.68 -3.90 -4.39
N GLY A 60 -1.68 -3.05 -5.41
CA GLY A 60 -2.75 -2.94 -6.39
C GLY A 60 -2.90 -1.50 -6.89
N SER A 61 -4.12 -0.96 -6.94
CA SER A 61 -4.42 0.37 -7.48
C SER A 61 -3.65 1.49 -6.76
N PRO A 62 -2.82 2.27 -7.47
CA PRO A 62 -2.09 3.40 -6.90
C PRO A 62 -3.03 4.44 -6.28
N VAL A 63 -4.13 4.75 -6.95
CA VAL A 63 -5.11 5.74 -6.49
C VAL A 63 -5.75 5.30 -5.18
N GLN A 64 -6.21 4.04 -5.10
CA GLN A 64 -6.82 3.51 -3.88
C GLN A 64 -5.84 3.49 -2.70
N SER A 65 -4.59 3.11 -2.96
CA SER A 65 -3.51 3.12 -1.96
C SER A 65 -3.28 4.52 -1.41
N HIS A 66 -3.20 5.52 -2.29
CA HIS A 66 -2.96 6.91 -1.92
C HIS A 66 -4.15 7.53 -1.16
N LEU A 67 -5.39 7.23 -1.57
CA LEU A 67 -6.59 7.69 -0.87
C LEU A 67 -6.65 7.15 0.56
N ILE A 68 -6.38 5.85 0.74
CA ILE A 68 -6.37 5.21 2.07
C ILE A 68 -5.24 5.77 2.94
N TYR A 69 -4.02 5.89 2.39
CA TYR A 69 -2.89 6.54 3.07
C TYR A 69 -3.26 7.95 3.55
N SER A 70 -3.82 8.76 2.65
CA SER A 70 -4.18 10.15 2.93
C SER A 70 -5.26 10.25 4.01
N LEU A 71 -6.27 9.38 3.95
CA LEU A 71 -7.32 9.31 4.98
C LEU A 71 -6.75 8.95 6.36
N ILE A 72 -5.88 7.94 6.44
CA ILE A 72 -5.24 7.54 7.70
C ILE A 72 -4.45 8.72 8.27
N ARG A 73 -3.63 9.40 7.49
CA ARG A 73 -2.85 10.56 7.95
C ARG A 73 -3.73 11.74 8.35
N GLN A 74 -4.80 12.01 7.60
CA GLN A 74 -5.77 13.05 7.93
C GLN A 74 -6.45 12.76 9.28
N GLN A 75 -6.94 11.54 9.47
CA GLN A 75 -7.60 11.13 10.72
C GLN A 75 -6.64 11.11 11.91
N ALA A 76 -5.40 10.66 11.71
CA ALA A 76 -4.35 10.70 12.73
C ALA A 76 -4.08 12.13 13.20
N LYS A 77 -3.91 13.06 12.26
CA LYS A 77 -3.71 14.49 12.56
C LYS A 77 -4.91 15.12 13.26
N LYS A 78 -6.12 14.91 12.73
CA LYS A 78 -7.39 15.44 13.28
C LYS A 78 -7.62 14.99 14.73
N ASN A 79 -7.37 13.73 15.02
CA ASN A 79 -7.64 13.13 16.32
C ASN A 79 -6.39 13.09 17.24
N LYS A 80 -5.25 13.60 16.79
CA LYS A 80 -3.96 13.60 17.51
C LYS A 80 -3.56 12.21 18.02
N LYS A 81 -3.68 11.20 17.15
CA LYS A 81 -3.39 9.80 17.46
C LYS A 81 -2.19 9.28 16.70
N LYS A 82 -1.39 8.48 17.38
CA LYS A 82 -0.30 7.74 16.76
C LYS A 82 -0.84 6.58 15.93
N VAL A 83 -0.21 6.31 14.82
CA VAL A 83 -0.50 5.16 13.95
C VAL A 83 0.63 4.16 14.07
N ILE A 84 0.31 2.92 14.43
CA ILE A 84 1.27 1.82 14.51
C ILE A 84 0.88 0.80 13.45
N VAL A 85 1.77 0.55 12.50
CA VAL A 85 1.53 -0.36 11.38
C VAL A 85 2.29 -1.67 11.61
N PHE A 86 1.64 -2.76 11.30
CA PHE A 86 2.19 -4.12 11.34
C PHE A 86 2.03 -4.77 9.96
N ALA A 87 3.14 -5.05 9.29
CA ALA A 87 3.13 -5.89 8.12
C ALA A 87 3.10 -7.37 8.54
N GLU A 88 2.12 -8.12 8.02
CA GLU A 88 2.06 -9.57 8.18
C GLU A 88 2.94 -10.26 7.11
N ASP A 89 2.37 -11.10 6.23
CA ASP A 89 3.17 -11.79 5.21
C ASP A 89 3.77 -10.79 4.21
N VAL A 90 2.96 -9.83 3.76
CA VAL A 90 3.34 -8.89 2.70
C VAL A 90 2.82 -7.48 2.98
N ALA A 91 3.70 -6.50 2.86
CA ALA A 91 3.35 -5.10 2.65
C ALA A 91 4.20 -4.56 1.51
N ALA A 92 3.75 -4.79 0.28
CA ALA A 92 4.51 -4.49 -0.93
C ALA A 92 3.73 -3.54 -1.86
N SER A 93 4.44 -2.76 -2.67
CA SER A 93 3.85 -1.80 -3.62
C SER A 93 2.82 -0.90 -2.92
N GLY A 94 1.58 -0.82 -3.41
CA GLY A 94 0.50 -0.06 -2.75
C GLY A 94 0.27 -0.43 -1.28
N GLY A 95 0.55 -1.68 -0.87
CA GLY A 95 0.51 -2.10 0.54
C GLY A 95 1.57 -1.38 1.37
N TYR A 96 2.78 -1.22 0.84
CA TYR A 96 3.82 -0.47 1.51
C TYR A 96 3.54 1.04 1.49
N LEU A 97 2.94 1.56 0.41
CA LEU A 97 2.48 2.95 0.37
C LEU A 97 1.51 3.23 1.54
N ILE A 98 0.55 2.35 1.79
CA ILE A 98 -0.36 2.47 2.94
C ILE A 98 0.40 2.31 4.26
N ALA A 99 1.37 1.38 4.34
CA ALA A 99 2.19 1.21 5.54
C ALA A 99 2.95 2.48 5.93
N CYS A 100 3.35 3.29 4.95
CA CYS A 100 3.97 4.59 5.16
C CYS A 100 3.07 5.61 5.88
N ALA A 101 1.78 5.30 6.07
CA ALA A 101 0.92 6.09 6.95
C ALA A 101 1.25 5.90 8.45
N GLY A 102 2.04 4.90 8.82
CA GLY A 102 2.48 4.64 10.18
C GLY A 102 3.51 5.63 10.70
N ASP A 103 3.37 6.04 11.96
CA ASP A 103 4.43 6.71 12.70
C ASP A 103 5.52 5.71 13.11
N GLU A 104 5.11 4.46 13.30
CA GLU A 104 5.98 3.29 13.47
C GLU A 104 5.48 2.14 12.60
N ILE A 105 6.41 1.43 11.97
CA ILE A 105 6.15 0.28 11.11
C ILE A 105 6.92 -0.92 11.64
N TYR A 106 6.19 -1.98 11.97
CA TYR A 106 6.72 -3.27 12.40
C TYR A 106 6.45 -4.33 11.34
N ALA A 107 7.31 -5.33 11.27
CA ALA A 107 7.11 -6.50 10.40
C ALA A 107 7.66 -7.76 11.06
N ASN A 108 7.25 -8.92 10.59
CA ASN A 108 7.94 -10.17 10.88
C ASN A 108 9.28 -10.19 10.12
N SER A 109 10.27 -10.89 10.63
CA SER A 109 11.58 -11.02 9.96
C SER A 109 11.50 -11.59 8.55
N SER A 110 10.47 -12.38 8.29
CA SER A 110 10.19 -13.04 6.99
C SER A 110 9.14 -12.32 6.15
N SER A 111 8.54 -11.22 6.62
CA SER A 111 7.60 -10.42 5.83
C SER A 111 8.26 -9.90 4.56
N ILE A 112 7.49 -9.75 3.49
CA ILE A 112 7.94 -9.14 2.24
C ILE A 112 7.58 -7.66 2.25
N ILE A 113 8.58 -6.78 2.15
CA ILE A 113 8.44 -5.33 2.27
C ILE A 113 9.08 -4.63 1.07
N GLY A 114 8.47 -3.55 0.60
CA GLY A 114 9.04 -2.73 -0.48
C GLY A 114 8.26 -2.79 -1.77
N SER A 115 8.88 -3.23 -2.88
CA SER A 115 8.30 -3.16 -4.22
C SER A 115 7.84 -1.74 -4.55
N ILE A 116 8.75 -0.75 -4.31
CA ILE A 116 8.50 0.66 -4.56
C ILE A 116 8.72 0.92 -6.04
N GLY A 117 7.68 0.68 -6.82
CA GLY A 117 7.69 0.76 -8.26
C GLY A 117 6.29 0.72 -8.85
N VAL A 118 6.19 0.97 -10.16
CA VAL A 118 4.93 0.95 -10.92
C VAL A 118 5.09 0.03 -12.11
N ILE A 119 4.15 -0.88 -12.29
CA ILE A 119 4.11 -1.80 -13.42
C ILE A 119 2.81 -1.65 -14.20
N TYR A 120 2.91 -1.75 -15.50
CA TYR A 120 1.81 -2.08 -16.40
C TYR A 120 2.17 -3.38 -17.11
N SER A 121 1.25 -4.32 -17.15
CA SER A 121 1.43 -5.57 -17.89
C SER A 121 0.18 -5.89 -18.68
N SER A 122 0.36 -6.35 -19.93
CA SER A 122 -0.70 -6.76 -20.82
C SER A 122 -0.21 -7.92 -21.70
N PHE A 123 -1.14 -8.48 -22.48
CA PHE A 123 -0.81 -9.48 -23.49
C PHE A 123 -1.09 -8.91 -24.88
N GLY A 124 -0.25 -9.21 -25.88
CA GLY A 124 -0.49 -8.91 -27.28
C GLY A 124 -1.12 -10.13 -27.98
N PHE A 125 -2.28 -9.93 -28.62
CA PHE A 125 -3.02 -10.98 -29.31
C PHE A 125 -3.09 -10.78 -30.83
N THR A 126 -2.37 -9.82 -31.40
CA THR A 126 -2.40 -9.46 -32.82
C THR A 126 -2.18 -10.67 -33.74
N GLU A 127 -1.13 -11.46 -33.49
CA GLU A 127 -0.83 -12.64 -34.28
C GLU A 127 -1.81 -13.80 -34.04
N LEU A 128 -2.36 -13.90 -32.83
CA LEU A 128 -3.34 -14.92 -32.51
C LEU A 128 -4.61 -14.72 -33.31
N ILE A 129 -5.19 -13.51 -33.32
CA ILE A 129 -6.43 -13.22 -34.02
C ILE A 129 -6.28 -13.37 -35.54
N LYS A 130 -5.10 -13.02 -36.11
CA LYS A 130 -4.80 -13.26 -37.52
C LYS A 130 -4.84 -14.77 -37.86
N LYS A 131 -4.23 -15.63 -37.02
CA LYS A 131 -4.21 -17.09 -37.24
C LYS A 131 -5.58 -17.74 -37.22
N ILE A 132 -6.51 -17.20 -36.46
CA ILE A 132 -7.90 -17.73 -36.39
C ILE A 132 -8.86 -16.99 -37.30
N GLY A 133 -8.38 -16.12 -38.20
CA GLY A 133 -9.17 -15.42 -39.19
C GLY A 133 -10.06 -14.32 -38.61
N VAL A 134 -9.75 -13.77 -37.45
CA VAL A 134 -10.50 -12.67 -36.81
C VAL A 134 -9.87 -11.34 -37.16
N GLU A 135 -10.65 -10.40 -37.61
CA GLU A 135 -10.26 -9.03 -37.90
C GLU A 135 -10.72 -8.08 -36.79
N ARG A 136 -9.80 -7.34 -36.18
CA ARG A 136 -10.11 -6.29 -35.20
C ARG A 136 -10.45 -4.99 -35.94
N ARG A 137 -11.71 -4.53 -35.84
CA ARG A 137 -12.17 -3.26 -36.40
C ARG A 137 -12.40 -2.25 -35.28
N VAL A 138 -11.66 -1.13 -35.32
CA VAL A 138 -11.72 -0.08 -34.29
C VAL A 138 -12.02 1.26 -34.97
N HIS A 139 -13.11 1.89 -34.55
CA HIS A 139 -13.50 3.24 -34.98
C HIS A 139 -13.52 4.15 -33.77
N THR A 140 -12.69 5.20 -33.76
CA THR A 140 -12.55 6.10 -32.61
C THR A 140 -12.75 7.55 -33.01
N ALA A 141 -13.36 8.30 -32.11
CA ALA A 141 -13.28 9.76 -32.10
C ALA A 141 -12.22 10.16 -31.04
N GLY A 142 -11.13 10.74 -31.50
CA GLY A 142 -9.94 11.03 -30.71
C GLY A 142 -8.75 10.13 -31.06
N LYS A 143 -7.65 10.76 -31.49
CA LYS A 143 -6.45 10.12 -32.05
C LYS A 143 -5.85 9.01 -31.17
N ASN A 144 -5.95 9.16 -29.84
CA ASN A 144 -5.29 8.26 -28.90
C ASN A 144 -6.27 7.37 -28.11
N LYS A 145 -7.50 7.19 -28.61
CA LYS A 145 -8.56 6.50 -27.86
C LYS A 145 -8.39 4.98 -27.80
N SER A 146 -7.62 4.39 -28.72
CA SER A 146 -7.28 2.96 -28.75
C SER A 146 -5.85 2.69 -28.30
N THR A 147 -5.30 3.51 -27.43
CA THR A 147 -3.97 3.34 -26.86
C THR A 147 -3.86 1.97 -26.17
N LEU A 148 -2.79 1.20 -26.48
CA LEU A 148 -2.49 -0.11 -25.91
C LEU A 148 -3.60 -1.16 -26.08
N ASP A 149 -4.36 -1.11 -27.19
CA ASP A 149 -5.30 -2.18 -27.54
C ASP A 149 -4.53 -3.49 -27.76
N PRO A 150 -4.79 -4.56 -26.99
CA PRO A 150 -4.02 -5.80 -27.05
C PRO A 150 -4.18 -6.57 -28.35
N PHE A 151 -5.14 -6.20 -29.21
CA PHE A 151 -5.38 -6.82 -30.51
C PHE A 151 -4.82 -6.01 -31.69
N LEU A 152 -4.10 -4.93 -31.41
CA LEU A 152 -3.40 -4.10 -32.38
C LEU A 152 -1.91 -4.09 -32.08
N ASP A 153 -1.10 -3.77 -33.11
CA ASP A 153 0.34 -3.60 -32.90
C ASP A 153 0.62 -2.39 -32.02
N GLU A 154 1.58 -2.53 -31.12
CA GLU A 154 1.96 -1.44 -30.20
C GLU A 154 2.61 -0.28 -30.97
N LYS A 155 2.24 0.93 -30.62
CA LYS A 155 2.83 2.16 -31.14
C LYS A 155 3.84 2.72 -30.15
N LYS A 156 4.99 3.15 -30.65
CA LYS A 156 6.04 3.75 -29.81
C LYS A 156 5.54 4.94 -28.99
N GLU A 157 4.70 5.77 -29.58
CA GLU A 157 4.12 6.93 -28.90
C GLU A 157 3.18 6.55 -27.75
N ASP A 158 2.50 5.41 -27.85
CA ASP A 158 1.63 4.91 -26.78
C ASP A 158 2.46 4.37 -25.60
N ILE A 159 3.56 3.68 -25.92
CA ILE A 159 4.54 3.19 -24.91
C ILE A 159 5.19 4.39 -24.20
N GLU A 160 5.58 5.43 -24.91
CA GLU A 160 6.17 6.65 -24.31
C GLU A 160 5.16 7.35 -23.38
N ARG A 161 3.91 7.49 -23.79
CA ARG A 161 2.87 8.07 -22.91
C ARG A 161 2.66 7.25 -21.65
N LEU A 162 2.61 5.92 -21.80
CA LEU A 162 2.48 5.02 -20.66
C LEU A 162 3.67 5.18 -19.70
N LYS A 163 4.90 5.18 -20.23
CA LYS A 163 6.12 5.38 -19.42
C LYS A 163 6.09 6.69 -18.64
N ASN A 164 5.65 7.78 -19.27
CA ASN A 164 5.54 9.07 -18.59
C ASN A 164 4.56 9.00 -17.41
N ILE A 165 3.38 8.39 -17.61
CA ILE A 165 2.42 8.19 -16.52
C ILE A 165 3.02 7.31 -15.41
N GLN A 166 3.73 6.24 -15.75
CA GLN A 166 4.38 5.39 -14.76
C GLN A 166 5.44 6.14 -13.97
N LEU A 167 6.23 7.00 -14.60
CA LEU A 167 7.24 7.83 -13.94
C LEU A 167 6.60 8.84 -12.97
N ASP A 168 5.49 9.48 -13.35
CA ASP A 168 4.77 10.39 -12.46
C ASP A 168 4.23 9.64 -11.21
N LEU A 169 3.56 8.51 -11.42
CA LEU A 169 3.06 7.68 -10.32
C LEU A 169 4.19 7.14 -9.43
N HIS A 170 5.31 6.78 -10.01
CA HIS A 170 6.48 6.31 -9.28
C HIS A 170 7.10 7.42 -8.43
N LYS A 171 7.20 8.62 -8.98
CA LYS A 171 7.65 9.81 -8.25
C LYS A 171 6.76 10.11 -7.06
N ASP A 172 5.44 10.10 -7.23
CA ASP A 172 4.49 10.29 -6.13
C ASP A 172 4.69 9.25 -5.02
N PHE A 173 4.94 7.99 -5.40
CA PHE A 173 5.22 6.95 -4.42
C PHE A 173 6.53 7.18 -3.66
N ILE A 174 7.61 7.54 -4.37
CA ILE A 174 8.90 7.88 -3.77
C ILE A 174 8.73 9.03 -2.76
N GLU A 175 8.03 10.09 -3.13
CA GLU A 175 7.77 11.24 -2.24
C GLU A 175 7.04 10.82 -0.95
N VAL A 176 6.06 9.91 -1.03
CA VAL A 176 5.38 9.37 0.15
C VAL A 176 6.36 8.62 1.05
N VAL A 177 7.21 7.77 0.47
CA VAL A 177 8.20 6.99 1.24
C VAL A 177 9.24 7.91 1.87
N GLU A 178 9.82 8.82 1.12
CA GLU A 178 10.80 9.79 1.62
C GLU A 178 10.22 10.65 2.74
N LYS A 179 8.99 11.13 2.58
CA LYS A 179 8.29 11.92 3.62
C LYS A 179 8.02 11.11 4.88
N SER A 180 7.62 9.86 4.74
CA SER A 180 7.31 8.97 5.87
C SER A 180 8.55 8.47 6.57
N ARG A 181 9.56 8.06 5.81
CA ARG A 181 10.76 7.42 6.35
C ARG A 181 11.91 8.40 6.58
N SER A 182 11.93 9.56 5.88
CA SER A 182 12.84 10.69 6.12
C SER A 182 14.25 10.26 6.56
N SER A 183 14.64 10.62 7.79
CA SER A 183 15.95 10.30 8.40
C SER A 183 16.14 8.82 8.73
N LYS A 184 15.10 7.98 8.63
CA LYS A 184 15.19 6.55 8.92
C LYS A 184 15.78 5.75 7.76
N LEU A 185 15.62 6.24 6.50
CA LEU A 185 16.22 5.61 5.33
C LEU A 185 17.76 5.64 5.45
N LYS A 186 18.36 4.48 5.29
CA LYS A 186 19.81 4.35 5.32
C LYS A 186 20.36 4.41 3.90
N LYS A 187 21.43 5.17 3.69
CA LYS A 187 22.21 5.10 2.45
C LYS A 187 22.77 3.68 2.33
N SER A 188 22.44 3.01 1.27
CA SER A 188 22.89 1.66 0.97
C SER A 188 23.27 1.58 -0.51
N GLU A 189 24.03 0.55 -0.89
CA GLU A 189 24.35 0.25 -2.28
C GLU A 189 23.10 -0.24 -3.05
N VAL A 190 22.03 -0.59 -2.31
CA VAL A 190 20.77 -1.08 -2.87
C VAL A 190 19.92 0.10 -3.31
N GLU A 191 19.44 0.05 -4.53
CA GLU A 191 18.51 1.03 -5.07
C GLU A 191 17.09 0.81 -4.53
N LEU A 192 16.71 1.58 -3.50
CA LEU A 192 15.44 1.41 -2.77
C LEU A 192 14.19 1.59 -3.63
N PHE A 193 14.30 2.33 -4.72
CA PHE A 193 13.18 2.74 -5.56
C PHE A 193 13.17 2.06 -6.93
N SER A 194 13.85 0.91 -7.06
CA SER A 194 13.91 0.14 -8.31
C SER A 194 12.71 -0.82 -8.51
N GLY A 195 11.83 -0.94 -7.53
CA GLY A 195 10.74 -1.91 -7.51
C GLY A 195 11.10 -3.24 -6.85
N GLU A 196 12.30 -3.36 -6.28
CA GLU A 196 12.70 -4.52 -5.49
C GLU A 196 11.93 -4.65 -4.18
N PHE A 197 11.93 -5.85 -3.61
CA PHE A 197 11.34 -6.16 -2.31
C PHE A 197 12.33 -6.95 -1.45
N TRP A 198 12.17 -6.82 -0.15
CA TRP A 198 13.12 -7.37 0.83
C TRP A 198 12.39 -8.11 1.94
N SER A 199 13.12 -9.01 2.61
CA SER A 199 12.66 -9.57 3.87
C SER A 199 12.51 -8.47 4.93
N GLY A 200 11.65 -8.66 5.92
CA GLY A 200 11.47 -7.72 7.02
C GLY A 200 12.80 -7.40 7.73
N ARG A 201 13.69 -8.40 7.88
CA ARG A 201 15.04 -8.17 8.44
C ARG A 201 15.83 -7.15 7.61
N LYS A 202 15.91 -7.38 6.29
CA LYS A 202 16.62 -6.46 5.39
C LYS A 202 15.95 -5.11 5.29
N ALA A 203 14.62 -5.08 5.29
CA ALA A 203 13.83 -3.84 5.29
C ALA A 203 14.10 -2.97 6.54
N LYS A 204 14.32 -3.58 7.72
CA LYS A 204 14.76 -2.88 8.91
C LYS A 204 16.15 -2.28 8.72
N ASP A 205 17.08 -3.05 8.17
CA ASP A 205 18.46 -2.57 7.91
C ASP A 205 18.45 -1.39 6.92
N LEU A 206 17.53 -1.38 5.94
CA LEU A 206 17.36 -0.30 4.97
C LEU A 206 16.58 0.91 5.51
N GLY A 207 15.95 0.78 6.67
CA GLY A 207 15.13 1.84 7.26
C GLY A 207 13.71 1.92 6.71
N LEU A 208 13.28 0.91 5.93
CA LEU A 208 11.92 0.83 5.41
C LEU A 208 10.89 0.49 6.50
N ILE A 209 11.30 -0.20 7.55
CA ILE A 209 10.52 -0.42 8.77
C ILE A 209 11.33 0.00 10.00
N ASP A 210 10.68 0.13 11.14
CA ASP A 210 11.31 0.57 12.38
C ASP A 210 11.89 -0.60 13.17
N GLU A 211 11.11 -1.70 13.31
CA GLU A 211 11.55 -2.82 14.15
C GLU A 211 10.86 -4.14 13.70
N ILE A 212 11.48 -5.24 14.09
CA ILE A 212 10.89 -6.58 13.98
C ILE A 212 9.94 -6.78 15.14
N GLY A 213 8.70 -7.17 14.85
CA GLY A 213 7.68 -7.41 15.87
C GLY A 213 6.33 -7.75 15.25
N ASN A 214 5.46 -8.29 16.07
CA ASN A 214 4.07 -8.57 15.68
C ASN A 214 3.08 -7.80 16.56
N THR A 215 1.84 -7.69 16.10
CA THR A 215 0.78 -6.94 16.76
C THR A 215 0.62 -7.30 18.25
N ASN A 216 0.55 -8.59 18.56
CA ASN A 216 0.30 -9.05 19.93
C ASN A 216 1.45 -8.71 20.87
N GLN A 217 2.69 -8.94 20.42
CA GLN A 217 3.89 -8.67 21.21
C GLN A 217 4.04 -7.18 21.48
N VAL A 218 4.05 -6.37 20.43
CA VAL A 218 4.30 -4.91 20.54
C VAL A 218 3.19 -4.22 21.34
N LEU A 219 1.91 -4.53 21.07
CA LEU A 219 0.81 -3.92 21.82
C LEU A 219 0.80 -4.35 23.30
N LYS A 220 1.23 -5.57 23.60
CA LYS A 220 1.39 -6.03 24.98
C LYS A 220 2.53 -5.30 25.70
N GLU A 221 3.68 -5.15 25.06
CA GLU A 221 4.84 -4.41 25.60
C GLU A 221 4.50 -2.93 25.85
N LEU A 222 3.73 -2.32 24.98
CA LEU A 222 3.23 -0.96 25.15
C LEU A 222 2.09 -0.86 26.19
N SER A 223 1.75 -1.96 26.88
CA SER A 223 0.61 -2.06 27.81
C SER A 223 -0.73 -1.63 27.17
N LEU A 224 -0.91 -1.95 25.92
CA LEU A 224 -2.07 -1.65 25.11
C LEU A 224 -2.93 -2.92 24.93
N ILE A 225 -4.25 -2.76 24.90
CA ILE A 225 -5.20 -3.82 24.59
C ILE A 225 -5.90 -3.43 23.30
N HIS A 226 -5.78 -4.28 22.27
CA HIS A 226 -6.47 -4.06 21.00
C HIS A 226 -7.91 -4.57 21.06
N ILE A 227 -8.76 -3.91 20.32
CA ILE A 227 -10.17 -4.26 20.08
C ILE A 227 -10.38 -4.43 18.57
#